data_2b55e46dd6265954b3a4e6354c2a391d
#
_entry.id   2b55e46dd6265954b3a4e6354c2a391d
#
_cell.length_a   1.000
_cell.length_b   1.000
_cell.length_c   1.000
_cell.angle_alpha   90.00
_cell.angle_beta   90.00
_cell.angle_gamma   90.00
#
_symmetry.space_group_name_H-M   'P 1'
#
loop_
_entity.id
_entity.type
_entity.pdbx_description
1 polymer ?
#
loop_
_entity_poly.entity_id
_entity_poly.type
_entity_poly.pdbx_seq_one_letter_code
_entity_poly.pdbx_strand_id
1 'polypeptide(L)'
;MPPDHLENNMSLKSLIATGTKLWLDSVDPDLVDANIALGATGATSTPIIVSDLIKTGRFDSVMRVFFRRRMDDEAVAWALTNHLVADAQEKLHDVWLATKGNDGYVSFEVDPLLEDAACTLSHQEKVEQYIALARQWGKGHVNRMIK
;
A
#
# COMPACT_ATOMS: atom_id res chain seq x y z
N MET A 1 -12.41 -6.73 47.91
CA MET A 1 -12.77 -6.95 46.49
C MET A 1 -12.16 -5.82 45.70
N PRO A 2 -11.16 -6.06 44.85
CA PRO A 2 -10.69 -5.01 43.96
C PRO A 2 -11.77 -4.73 42.92
N PRO A 3 -11.90 -3.47 42.45
CA PRO A 3 -12.87 -3.15 41.43
C PRO A 3 -12.48 -3.87 40.14
N ASP A 4 -13.46 -4.56 39.57
CA ASP A 4 -13.46 -5.14 38.22
C ASP A 4 -13.03 -4.03 37.24
N HIS A 5 -11.78 -4.10 36.79
CA HIS A 5 -11.34 -3.34 35.62
C HIS A 5 -12.08 -3.92 34.42
N LEU A 6 -13.27 -3.41 34.17
CA LEU A 6 -13.87 -3.46 32.85
C LEU A 6 -12.85 -2.79 31.91
N GLU A 7 -11.90 -3.58 31.44
CA GLU A 7 -11.12 -3.23 30.29
C GLU A 7 -12.12 -2.94 29.18
N ASN A 8 -12.26 -1.66 28.88
CA ASN A 8 -13.02 -1.16 27.75
C ASN A 8 -12.25 -1.60 26.49
N ASN A 9 -12.25 -2.90 26.23
CA ASN A 9 -11.62 -3.52 25.09
C ASN A 9 -12.50 -3.20 23.88
N MET A 10 -12.41 -1.95 23.40
CA MET A 10 -12.97 -1.59 22.09
C MET A 10 -12.25 -2.44 21.06
N SER A 11 -12.83 -3.59 20.72
CA SER A 11 -12.31 -4.48 19.70
C SER A 11 -12.36 -3.77 18.34
N LEU A 12 -11.49 -4.15 17.39
CA LEU A 12 -11.56 -3.69 16.00
C LEU A 12 -12.97 -3.85 15.43
N LYS A 13 -13.70 -4.90 15.81
CA LYS A 13 -15.09 -5.15 15.41
C LYS A 13 -16.03 -4.03 15.90
N SER A 14 -15.85 -3.57 17.15
CA SER A 14 -16.65 -2.48 17.69
C SER A 14 -16.37 -1.18 16.93
N LEU A 15 -15.12 -0.91 16.60
CA LEU A 15 -14.73 0.25 15.81
C LEU A 15 -15.35 0.20 14.41
N ILE A 16 -15.28 -0.93 13.74
CA ILE A 16 -15.88 -1.13 12.40
C ILE A 16 -17.41 -0.97 12.49
N ALA A 17 -18.03 -1.47 13.55
CA ALA A 17 -19.48 -1.34 13.76
C ALA A 17 -19.95 0.13 13.91
N THR A 18 -19.07 1.07 14.26
CA THR A 18 -19.38 2.51 14.24
C THR A 18 -19.36 3.13 12.83
N GLY A 19 -19.06 2.35 11.80
CA GLY A 19 -18.88 2.82 10.41
C GLY A 19 -17.47 3.26 10.08
N THR A 20 -16.52 3.07 11.02
CA THR A 20 -15.09 3.36 10.74
C THR A 20 -14.54 2.33 9.78
N LYS A 21 -13.89 2.79 8.72
CA LYS A 21 -13.16 1.95 7.78
C LYS A 21 -11.75 1.71 8.30
N LEU A 22 -11.34 0.45 8.32
CA LEU A 22 -10.01 0.05 8.76
C LEU A 22 -9.13 -0.19 7.54
N TRP A 23 -8.04 0.54 7.43
CA TRP A 23 -7.01 0.31 6.43
C TRP A 23 -5.71 -0.14 7.08
N LEU A 24 -5.07 -1.13 6.48
CA LEU A 24 -3.78 -1.64 6.92
C LEU A 24 -2.66 -0.74 6.40
N ASP A 25 -1.76 -0.31 7.28
CA ASP A 25 -0.54 0.39 6.87
C ASP A 25 0.57 -0.62 6.52
N SER A 26 0.31 -1.45 5.52
CA SER A 26 1.25 -2.41 4.94
C SER A 26 0.72 -3.01 3.64
N VAL A 27 1.62 -3.50 2.80
CA VAL A 27 1.34 -4.36 1.64
C VAL A 27 2.03 -5.73 1.75
N ASP A 28 2.47 -6.10 2.96
CA ASP A 28 2.93 -7.47 3.24
C ASP A 28 1.77 -8.45 3.03
N PRO A 29 1.89 -9.44 2.12
CA PRO A 29 0.81 -10.35 1.77
C PRO A 29 0.19 -11.08 2.97
N ASP A 30 1.03 -11.49 3.94
CA ASP A 30 0.55 -12.21 5.13
C ASP A 30 -0.25 -11.29 6.05
N LEU A 31 0.20 -10.03 6.21
CA LEU A 31 -0.49 -9.04 7.00
C LEU A 31 -1.80 -8.59 6.33
N VAL A 32 -1.81 -8.46 4.99
CA VAL A 32 -3.03 -8.12 4.24
C VAL A 32 -4.09 -9.18 4.46
N ASP A 33 -3.77 -10.47 4.30
CA ASP A 33 -4.69 -11.57 4.51
C ASP A 33 -5.23 -11.61 5.95
N ALA A 34 -4.34 -11.49 6.94
CA ALA A 34 -4.73 -11.48 8.35
C ALA A 34 -5.66 -10.30 8.70
N ASN A 35 -5.41 -9.12 8.15
CA ASN A 35 -6.19 -7.92 8.45
C ASN A 35 -7.52 -7.87 7.67
N ILE A 36 -7.59 -8.40 6.46
CA ILE A 36 -8.88 -8.60 5.77
C ILE A 36 -9.80 -9.49 6.60
N ALA A 37 -9.27 -10.58 7.19
CA ALA A 37 -10.03 -11.44 8.07
C ALA A 37 -10.54 -10.73 9.35
N LEU A 38 -9.86 -9.66 9.78
CA LEU A 38 -10.27 -8.79 10.89
C LEU A 38 -11.23 -7.67 10.47
N GLY A 39 -11.48 -7.50 9.16
CA GLY A 39 -12.40 -6.51 8.62
C GLY A 39 -11.72 -5.28 8.00
N ALA A 40 -10.42 -5.34 7.72
CA ALA A 40 -9.76 -4.29 6.94
C ALA A 40 -10.32 -4.25 5.50
N THR A 41 -10.55 -3.03 5.01
CA THR A 41 -11.16 -2.78 3.71
C THR A 41 -10.24 -2.01 2.76
N GLY A 42 -9.01 -1.78 3.15
CA GLY A 42 -7.99 -1.13 2.34
C GLY A 42 -6.60 -1.36 2.89
N ALA A 43 -5.60 -0.96 2.12
CA ALA A 43 -4.19 -1.02 2.51
C ALA A 43 -3.40 0.18 1.96
N THR A 44 -2.30 0.51 2.62
CA THR A 44 -1.39 1.57 2.17
C THR A 44 0.01 1.05 1.94
N SER A 45 0.70 1.61 0.97
CA SER A 45 2.13 1.39 0.75
C SER A 45 2.92 2.67 0.99
N THR A 46 4.15 2.50 1.47
CA THR A 46 5.16 3.54 1.52
C THR A 46 6.52 2.95 1.13
N PRO A 47 7.46 3.74 0.60
CA PRO A 47 8.80 3.25 0.27
C PRO A 47 9.51 2.58 1.44
N ILE A 48 9.30 3.06 2.67
CA ILE A 48 9.93 2.46 3.86
C ILE A 48 9.39 1.05 4.15
N ILE A 49 8.08 0.84 4.01
CA ILE A 49 7.47 -0.49 4.17
C ILE A 49 8.06 -1.47 3.15
N VAL A 50 8.16 -1.04 1.88
CA VAL A 50 8.74 -1.88 0.83
C VAL A 50 10.22 -2.16 1.10
N SER A 51 11.00 -1.15 1.53
CA SER A 51 12.40 -1.33 1.93
C SER A 51 12.55 -2.38 3.04
N ASP A 52 11.69 -2.35 4.04
CA ASP A 52 11.73 -3.32 5.13
C ASP A 52 11.34 -4.72 4.67
N LEU A 53 10.38 -4.85 3.76
CA LEU A 53 10.03 -6.12 3.14
C LEU A 53 11.18 -6.69 2.29
N ILE A 54 11.91 -5.85 1.55
CA ILE A 54 13.12 -6.25 0.81
C ILE A 54 14.16 -6.86 1.77
N LYS A 55 14.41 -6.21 2.91
CA LYS A 55 15.40 -6.68 3.91
C LYS A 55 15.07 -8.06 4.49
N THR A 56 13.80 -8.49 4.44
CA THR A 56 13.42 -9.83 4.92
C THR A 56 13.97 -10.97 4.07
N GLY A 57 14.37 -10.71 2.83
CA GLY A 57 14.79 -11.72 1.86
C GLY A 57 13.65 -12.57 1.27
N ARG A 58 12.41 -12.39 1.74
CA ARG A 58 11.23 -13.18 1.29
C ARG A 58 10.93 -12.98 -0.20
N PHE A 59 11.31 -11.86 -0.77
CA PHE A 59 11.01 -11.48 -2.15
C PHE A 59 12.22 -11.59 -3.08
N ASP A 60 13.33 -12.19 -2.63
CA ASP A 60 14.56 -12.35 -3.43
C ASP A 60 14.31 -13.08 -4.75
N SER A 61 13.43 -14.07 -4.76
CA SER A 61 13.10 -14.82 -5.97
C SER A 61 12.38 -13.94 -7.00
N VAL A 62 11.51 -13.07 -6.56
CA VAL A 62 10.79 -12.10 -7.41
C VAL A 62 11.76 -11.06 -7.94
N MET A 63 12.59 -10.48 -7.07
CA MET A 63 13.60 -9.47 -7.47
C MET A 63 14.60 -10.03 -8.47
N ARG A 64 15.02 -11.30 -8.32
CA ARG A 64 15.91 -11.96 -9.31
C ARG A 64 15.33 -11.99 -10.71
N VAL A 65 14.01 -12.10 -10.86
CA VAL A 65 13.36 -12.04 -12.18
C VAL A 65 13.54 -10.65 -12.80
N PHE A 66 13.42 -9.59 -12.00
CA PHE A 66 13.61 -8.22 -12.48
C PHE A 66 15.06 -7.94 -12.83
N PHE A 67 16.02 -8.36 -12.01
CA PHE A 67 17.45 -8.24 -12.32
C PHE A 67 17.85 -9.00 -13.60
N ARG A 68 17.27 -10.16 -13.86
CA ARG A 68 17.49 -10.89 -15.13
C ARG A 68 17.00 -10.11 -16.35
N ARG A 69 16.05 -9.20 -16.18
CA ARG A 69 15.58 -8.28 -17.22
C ARG A 69 16.46 -7.05 -17.36
N ARG A 70 17.61 -7.02 -16.68
CA ARG A 70 18.59 -5.92 -16.66
C ARG A 70 18.04 -4.61 -16.11
N MET A 71 17.09 -4.69 -15.18
CA MET A 71 16.62 -3.54 -14.42
C MET A 71 17.70 -3.16 -13.40
N ASP A 72 17.90 -1.87 -13.19
CA ASP A 72 18.75 -1.36 -12.11
C ASP A 72 18.04 -1.46 -10.74
N ASP A 73 18.75 -1.15 -9.67
CA ASP A 73 18.26 -1.32 -8.30
C ASP A 73 17.01 -0.51 -8.03
N GLU A 74 16.94 0.72 -8.54
CA GLU A 74 15.77 1.60 -8.38
C GLU A 74 14.55 1.03 -9.12
N ALA A 75 14.73 0.64 -10.38
CA ALA A 75 13.67 0.03 -11.17
C ALA A 75 13.17 -1.29 -10.55
N VAL A 76 14.07 -2.09 -9.95
CA VAL A 76 13.69 -3.32 -9.23
C VAL A 76 12.87 -3.00 -7.99
N ALA A 77 13.24 -1.96 -7.22
CA ALA A 77 12.47 -1.54 -6.05
C ALA A 77 11.05 -1.08 -6.42
N TRP A 78 10.90 -0.28 -7.48
CA TRP A 78 9.60 0.14 -8.00
C TRP A 78 8.79 -1.03 -8.59
N ALA A 79 9.43 -1.97 -9.27
CA ALA A 79 8.76 -3.15 -9.80
C ALA A 79 8.25 -4.06 -8.67
N LEU A 80 9.02 -4.22 -7.58
CA LEU A 80 8.57 -4.96 -6.40
C LEU A 80 7.43 -4.23 -5.69
N THR A 81 7.52 -2.91 -5.54
CA THR A 81 6.42 -2.10 -4.98
C THR A 81 5.13 -2.32 -5.77
N ASN A 82 5.21 -2.24 -7.10
CA ASN A 82 4.07 -2.48 -7.97
C ASN A 82 3.52 -3.90 -7.84
N HIS A 83 4.39 -4.89 -7.70
CA HIS A 83 3.99 -6.30 -7.51
C HIS A 83 3.22 -6.48 -6.19
N LEU A 84 3.73 -5.96 -5.09
CA LEU A 84 3.11 -6.07 -3.76
C LEU A 84 1.78 -5.32 -3.68
N VAL A 85 1.72 -4.12 -4.25
CA VAL A 85 0.49 -3.33 -4.32
C VAL A 85 -0.55 -4.03 -5.19
N ALA A 86 -0.16 -4.62 -6.32
CA ALA A 86 -1.07 -5.37 -7.18
C ALA A 86 -1.63 -6.62 -6.50
N ASP A 87 -0.81 -7.36 -5.75
CA ASP A 87 -1.26 -8.50 -4.95
C ASP A 87 -2.29 -8.08 -3.89
N ALA A 88 -2.02 -7.02 -3.16
CA ALA A 88 -2.97 -6.48 -2.18
C ALA A 88 -4.28 -5.98 -2.85
N GLN A 89 -4.19 -5.39 -4.05
CA GLN A 89 -5.36 -4.97 -4.83
C GLN A 89 -6.24 -6.17 -5.23
N GLU A 90 -5.63 -7.29 -5.65
CA GLU A 90 -6.36 -8.50 -5.99
C GLU A 90 -7.11 -9.04 -4.78
N LYS A 91 -6.48 -9.10 -3.62
CA LYS A 91 -7.09 -9.55 -2.36
C LYS A 91 -8.25 -8.66 -1.90
N LEU A 92 -8.19 -7.36 -2.15
CA LEU A 92 -9.23 -6.37 -1.79
C LEU A 92 -10.25 -6.13 -2.90
N HIS A 93 -10.11 -6.80 -4.05
CA HIS A 93 -10.99 -6.58 -5.20
C HIS A 93 -12.46 -6.91 -4.91
N ASP A 94 -12.72 -7.98 -4.14
CA ASP A 94 -14.09 -8.35 -3.77
C ASP A 94 -14.76 -7.29 -2.88
N VAL A 95 -14.00 -6.63 -2.01
CA VAL A 95 -14.48 -5.48 -1.23
C VAL A 95 -14.84 -4.32 -2.15
N TRP A 96 -13.99 -4.04 -3.14
CA TRP A 96 -14.23 -2.99 -4.13
C TRP A 96 -15.52 -3.26 -4.93
N LEU A 97 -15.71 -4.49 -5.40
CA LEU A 97 -16.92 -4.89 -6.13
C LEU A 97 -18.17 -4.78 -5.23
N ALA A 98 -18.12 -5.35 -4.04
CA ALA A 98 -19.26 -5.36 -3.11
C ALA A 98 -19.69 -3.95 -2.71
N THR A 99 -18.74 -3.02 -2.62
CA THR A 99 -19.00 -1.61 -2.28
C THR A 99 -19.23 -0.72 -3.49
N LYS A 100 -19.25 -1.28 -4.71
CA LYS A 100 -19.39 -0.53 -5.98
C LYS A 100 -18.35 0.58 -6.13
N GLY A 101 -17.11 0.30 -5.75
CA GLY A 101 -16.00 1.23 -5.81
C GLY A 101 -15.96 2.27 -4.70
N ASN A 102 -16.74 2.09 -3.62
CA ASN A 102 -16.69 3.00 -2.47
C ASN A 102 -15.62 2.64 -1.44
N ASP A 103 -15.05 1.41 -1.52
CA ASP A 103 -13.98 0.90 -0.66
C ASP A 103 -13.14 -0.15 -1.39
N GLY A 104 -12.21 -0.83 -0.72
CA GLY A 104 -11.39 -1.88 -1.32
C GLY A 104 -10.16 -1.35 -2.08
N TYR A 105 -9.65 -0.20 -1.67
CA TYR A 105 -8.50 0.43 -2.33
C TYR A 105 -7.16 0.06 -1.68
N VAL A 106 -6.11 0.11 -2.52
CA VAL A 106 -4.71 0.08 -2.07
C VAL A 106 -4.00 1.33 -2.56
N SER A 107 -3.31 2.05 -1.67
CA SER A 107 -2.53 3.20 -2.10
C SER A 107 -1.17 2.78 -2.64
N PHE A 108 -0.73 3.47 -3.68
CA PHE A 108 0.62 3.42 -4.24
C PHE A 108 1.25 4.80 -4.01
N GLU A 109 2.23 4.88 -3.12
CA GLU A 109 2.95 6.12 -2.89
C GLU A 109 3.99 6.32 -3.98
N VAL A 110 3.98 7.51 -4.60
CA VAL A 110 4.96 7.91 -5.60
C VAL A 110 6.24 8.40 -4.94
N ASP A 111 7.23 8.78 -5.75
CA ASP A 111 8.56 9.12 -5.28
C ASP A 111 8.57 10.29 -4.28
N PRO A 112 8.87 10.06 -2.99
CA PRO A 112 8.91 11.10 -1.98
C PRO A 112 10.11 12.05 -2.15
N LEU A 113 11.13 11.68 -2.94
CA LEU A 113 12.29 12.54 -3.20
C LEU A 113 11.94 13.80 -4.00
N LEU A 114 10.76 13.84 -4.61
CA LEU A 114 10.25 15.07 -5.22
C LEU A 114 10.02 16.19 -4.18
N GLU A 115 9.79 15.82 -2.91
CA GLU A 115 9.64 16.77 -1.80
C GLU A 115 10.90 16.90 -0.93
N ASP A 116 11.99 16.22 -1.30
CA ASP A 116 13.25 16.36 -0.60
C ASP A 116 13.81 17.79 -0.73
N ALA A 117 14.44 18.28 0.33
CA ALA A 117 15.06 19.60 0.37
C ALA A 117 16.19 19.78 -0.68
N ALA A 118 16.81 18.68 -1.12
CA ALA A 118 17.81 18.67 -2.18
C ALA A 118 17.19 18.67 -3.60
N CYS A 119 15.87 18.51 -3.72
CA CYS A 119 15.19 18.54 -5.01
C CYS A 119 15.19 19.97 -5.58
N THR A 120 15.82 20.14 -6.72
CA THR A 120 15.98 21.46 -7.37
C THR A 120 14.86 21.81 -8.35
N LEU A 121 13.87 20.93 -8.52
CA LEU A 121 12.74 21.15 -9.40
C LEU A 121 11.87 22.30 -8.89
N SER A 122 11.41 23.15 -9.80
CA SER A 122 10.38 24.15 -9.51
C SER A 122 9.05 23.48 -9.13
N HIS A 123 8.16 24.24 -8.52
CA HIS A 123 6.82 23.73 -8.18
C HIS A 123 6.08 23.18 -9.41
N GLN A 124 6.15 23.86 -10.54
CA GLN A 124 5.49 23.42 -11.78
C GLN A 124 6.07 22.09 -12.28
N GLU A 125 7.39 21.93 -12.27
CA GLU A 125 8.05 20.69 -12.67
C GLU A 125 7.71 19.54 -11.74
N LYS A 126 7.61 19.77 -10.42
CA LYS A 126 7.13 18.74 -9.46
C LYS A 126 5.71 18.31 -9.79
N VAL A 127 4.80 19.23 -10.05
CA VAL A 127 3.41 18.93 -10.45
C VAL A 127 3.38 18.05 -11.71
N GLU A 128 4.17 18.38 -12.72
CA GLU A 128 4.28 17.60 -13.96
C GLU A 128 4.82 16.19 -13.69
N GLN A 129 5.82 16.05 -12.82
CA GLN A 129 6.35 14.76 -12.41
C GLN A 129 5.31 13.92 -11.66
N TYR A 130 4.58 14.51 -10.71
CA TYR A 130 3.50 13.79 -10.00
C TYR A 130 2.41 13.32 -10.95
N ILE A 131 2.02 14.13 -11.92
CA ILE A 131 1.03 13.73 -12.94
C ILE A 131 1.57 12.58 -13.79
N ALA A 132 2.85 12.61 -14.18
CA ALA A 132 3.48 11.57 -14.96
C ALA A 132 3.52 10.24 -14.17
N LEU A 133 3.96 10.27 -12.92
CA LEU A 133 4.00 9.11 -12.03
C LEU A 133 2.60 8.55 -11.74
N ALA A 134 1.62 9.42 -11.50
CA ALA A 134 0.24 9.00 -11.31
C ALA A 134 -0.33 8.27 -12.54
N ARG A 135 -0.03 8.75 -13.72
CA ARG A 135 -0.42 8.08 -14.98
C ARG A 135 0.32 6.76 -15.17
N GLN A 136 1.62 6.72 -14.87
CA GLN A 136 2.43 5.52 -14.99
C GLN A 136 1.92 4.40 -14.07
N TRP A 137 1.71 4.70 -12.80
CA TRP A 137 1.40 3.69 -11.79
C TRP A 137 -0.10 3.47 -11.58
N GLY A 138 -0.95 4.42 -11.98
CA GLY A 138 -2.41 4.32 -11.84
C GLY A 138 -3.11 3.68 -13.03
N LYS A 139 -2.51 3.71 -14.23
CA LYS A 139 -3.16 3.24 -15.46
C LYS A 139 -3.50 1.75 -15.40
N GLY A 140 -4.77 1.43 -15.67
CA GLY A 140 -5.24 0.04 -15.75
C GLY A 140 -5.62 -0.58 -14.40
N HIS A 141 -5.55 0.17 -13.31
CA HIS A 141 -5.93 -0.28 -11.98
C HIS A 141 -7.23 0.39 -11.51
N VAL A 142 -8.24 -0.42 -11.15
CA VAL A 142 -9.56 0.08 -10.75
C VAL A 142 -9.64 0.44 -9.26
N ASN A 143 -8.85 -0.21 -8.42
CA ASN A 143 -8.82 -0.02 -6.97
C ASN A 143 -7.44 0.40 -6.44
N ARG A 144 -6.68 1.14 -7.25
CA ARG A 144 -5.43 1.78 -6.84
C ARG A 144 -5.63 3.28 -6.61
N MET A 145 -5.19 3.77 -5.47
CA MET A 145 -5.09 5.20 -5.19
C MET A 145 -3.63 5.63 -5.30
N ILE A 146 -3.37 6.73 -5.97
CA ILE A 146 -2.04 7.34 -5.99
C ILE A 146 -1.92 8.29 -4.80
N LYS A 147 -0.85 8.14 -4.06
CA LYS A 147 -0.57 8.87 -2.84
C LYS A 147 0.74 9.66 -2.97
#